data_f8354183b21dcceefea8123268826b55
#
_entry.id   f8354183b21dcceefea8123268826b55
#
_cell.length_a   1.000
_cell.length_b   1.000
_cell.length_c   1.000
_cell.angle_alpha   90.00
_cell.angle_beta   90.00
_cell.angle_gamma   90.00
#
_symmetry.space_group_name_H-M   'P 1'
#
loop_
_entity.id
_entity.type
_entity.pdbx_description
1 polymer ?
#
loop_
_entity_poly.entity_id
_entity_poly.type
_entity_poly.pdbx_seq_one_letter_code
_entity_poly.pdbx_strand_id
1 'polypeptide(L)'
;MKNILVTGGAGFIGGNFIHYLLGNRPDCHITCLDALTYAGNLETLKSVLEDSRLRFVHGDITDREAVYHLFEEENFDAVVNFAAESHVDRSIDTPEVFLKTNILGTQVLLDACNRFGTGRYHQVSTDEVYGDLPLDRPDLFFTEETAYSHLLSLLCEQGVG
;
A
#
# COMPACT_ATOMS: atom_id res chain seq x y z
N MET A 1 7.05 -21.43 6.66
CA MET A 1 7.64 -20.28 5.97
C MET A 1 6.48 -19.47 5.42
N LYS A 2 6.50 -18.13 5.56
CA LYS A 2 5.37 -17.27 5.12
C LYS A 2 5.82 -16.45 3.93
N ASN A 3 5.04 -16.51 2.86
CA ASN A 3 5.26 -15.67 1.67
C ASN A 3 4.36 -14.45 1.76
N ILE A 4 4.94 -13.26 1.75
CA ILE A 4 4.22 -12.00 1.92
C ILE A 4 4.48 -11.12 0.70
N LEU A 5 3.40 -10.70 0.04
CA LEU A 5 3.46 -9.64 -0.95
C LEU A 5 3.39 -8.29 -0.25
N VAL A 6 4.38 -7.43 -0.48
CA VAL A 6 4.41 -6.04 -0.01
C VAL A 6 4.38 -5.14 -1.23
N THR A 7 3.31 -4.39 -1.41
CA THR A 7 3.22 -3.40 -2.51
C THR A 7 3.60 -2.01 -2.01
N GLY A 8 4.18 -1.18 -2.86
CA GLY A 8 4.71 0.12 -2.45
C GLY A 8 5.94 0.01 -1.53
N GLY A 9 6.66 -1.12 -1.62
CA GLY A 9 7.77 -1.43 -0.72
C GLY A 9 9.05 -0.65 -0.99
N ALA A 10 9.19 0.02 -2.14
CA ALA A 10 10.28 0.96 -2.40
C ALA A 10 10.00 2.38 -1.87
N GLY A 11 8.79 2.64 -1.34
CA GLY A 11 8.42 3.86 -0.65
C GLY A 11 8.97 3.91 0.78
N PHE A 12 8.76 5.06 1.46
CA PHE A 12 9.30 5.28 2.82
C PHE A 12 8.74 4.29 3.84
N ILE A 13 7.42 4.16 3.95
CA ILE A 13 6.79 3.30 4.96
C ILE A 13 6.98 1.82 4.60
N GLY A 14 6.70 1.45 3.35
CA GLY A 14 6.83 0.07 2.87
C GLY A 14 8.26 -0.46 2.97
N GLY A 15 9.27 0.37 2.63
CA GLY A 15 10.68 0.02 2.77
C GLY A 15 11.07 -0.26 4.21
N ASN A 16 10.69 0.61 5.15
CA ASN A 16 10.93 0.39 6.58
C ASN A 16 10.24 -0.88 7.09
N PHE A 17 9.04 -1.18 6.60
CA PHE A 17 8.33 -2.41 6.95
C PHE A 17 9.09 -3.67 6.46
N ILE A 18 9.62 -3.65 5.22
CA ILE A 18 10.45 -4.73 4.68
C ILE A 18 11.71 -4.94 5.53
N HIS A 19 12.42 -3.87 5.87
CA HIS A 19 13.59 -3.95 6.77
C HIS A 19 13.23 -4.56 8.11
N TYR A 20 12.12 -4.13 8.71
CA TYR A 20 11.63 -4.67 9.98
C TYR A 20 11.34 -6.17 9.89
N LEU A 21 10.63 -6.61 8.84
CA LEU A 21 10.30 -8.02 8.66
C LEU A 21 11.56 -8.88 8.48
N LEU A 22 12.48 -8.49 7.60
CA LEU A 22 13.72 -9.22 7.36
C LEU A 22 14.60 -9.32 8.61
N GLY A 23 14.61 -8.27 9.45
CA GLY A 23 15.36 -8.26 10.69
C GLY A 23 14.74 -9.06 11.85
N ASN A 24 13.41 -9.20 11.87
CA ASN A 24 12.70 -9.77 13.02
C ASN A 24 11.95 -11.09 12.73
N ARG A 25 11.81 -11.47 11.46
CA ARG A 25 11.02 -12.63 11.04
C ARG A 25 11.82 -13.50 10.07
N PRO A 26 12.70 -14.37 10.56
CA PRO A 26 13.55 -15.21 9.72
C PRO A 26 12.77 -16.24 8.88
N ASP A 27 11.53 -16.50 9.23
CA ASP A 27 10.61 -17.43 8.58
C ASP A 27 9.81 -16.81 7.41
N CYS A 28 10.00 -15.51 7.12
CA CYS A 28 9.29 -14.81 6.06
C CYS A 28 10.12 -14.69 4.78
N HIS A 29 9.47 -14.89 3.64
CA HIS A 29 9.90 -14.45 2.32
C HIS A 29 9.02 -13.28 1.88
N ILE A 30 9.61 -12.31 1.23
CA ILE A 30 8.94 -11.08 0.83
C ILE A 30 9.11 -10.88 -0.66
N THR A 31 8.00 -10.72 -1.36
CA THR A 31 7.97 -10.17 -2.72
C THR A 31 7.53 -8.73 -2.63
N CYS A 32 8.41 -7.82 -3.03
CA CYS A 32 8.17 -6.38 -3.08
C CYS A 32 7.73 -5.98 -4.48
N LEU A 33 6.47 -5.59 -4.66
CA LEU A 33 5.94 -5.04 -5.91
C LEU A 33 5.87 -3.51 -5.81
N ASP A 34 6.58 -2.81 -6.70
CA ASP A 34 6.59 -1.34 -6.72
C ASP A 34 6.71 -0.80 -8.13
N ALA A 35 5.94 0.23 -8.45
CA ALA A 35 5.94 0.86 -9.77
C ALA A 35 7.08 1.89 -9.94
N LEU A 36 7.85 2.17 -8.87
CA LEU A 36 8.94 3.16 -8.84
C LEU A 36 8.50 4.52 -9.40
N THR A 37 7.32 4.98 -8.99
CA THR A 37 6.84 6.32 -9.29
C THR A 37 7.65 7.37 -8.52
N TYR A 38 7.17 8.60 -8.42
CA TYR A 38 7.90 9.69 -7.74
C TYR A 38 8.30 9.39 -6.28
N ALA A 39 7.52 8.56 -5.59
CA ALA A 39 7.76 8.19 -4.17
C ALA A 39 8.54 6.89 -3.99
N GLY A 40 8.69 6.09 -5.06
CA GLY A 40 9.42 4.82 -5.05
C GLY A 40 10.90 5.03 -5.35
N ASN A 41 11.78 4.53 -4.47
CA ASN A 41 13.22 4.61 -4.66
C ASN A 41 13.91 3.33 -4.18
N LEU A 42 14.57 2.60 -5.09
CA LEU A 42 15.30 1.37 -4.75
C LEU A 42 16.43 1.57 -3.73
N GLU A 43 16.96 2.77 -3.59
CA GLU A 43 17.96 3.07 -2.55
C GLU A 43 17.40 2.79 -1.13
N THR A 44 16.09 2.89 -0.94
CA THR A 44 15.41 2.51 0.33
C THR A 44 15.67 1.05 0.71
N LEU A 45 15.78 0.17 -0.29
CA LEU A 45 15.97 -1.27 -0.09
C LEU A 45 17.41 -1.73 -0.30
N LYS A 46 18.34 -0.83 -0.64
CA LYS A 46 19.71 -1.16 -1.08
C LYS A 46 20.43 -2.14 -0.15
N SER A 47 20.31 -1.97 1.16
CA SER A 47 21.00 -2.83 2.13
C SER A 47 20.43 -4.22 2.26
N VAL A 48 19.24 -4.48 1.69
CA VAL A 48 18.52 -5.76 1.77
C VAL A 48 18.20 -6.37 0.40
N LEU A 49 18.54 -5.70 -0.70
CA LEU A 49 18.26 -6.22 -2.05
C LEU A 49 18.93 -7.57 -2.34
N GLU A 50 20.09 -7.83 -1.70
CA GLU A 50 20.82 -9.10 -1.83
C GLU A 50 20.36 -10.17 -0.83
N ASP A 51 19.37 -9.87 0.04
CA ASP A 51 18.82 -10.87 0.96
C ASP A 51 18.01 -11.90 0.15
N SER A 52 18.38 -13.17 0.24
CA SER A 52 17.72 -14.27 -0.50
C SER A 52 16.24 -14.43 -0.17
N ARG A 53 15.74 -13.77 0.87
CA ARG A 53 14.33 -13.76 1.26
C ARG A 53 13.55 -12.60 0.66
N LEU A 54 14.22 -11.67 -0.04
CA LEU A 54 13.57 -10.53 -0.72
C LEU A 54 13.66 -10.71 -2.24
N ARG A 55 12.51 -10.70 -2.89
CA ARG A 55 12.38 -10.58 -4.34
C ARG A 55 11.79 -9.21 -4.66
N PHE A 56 12.47 -8.40 -5.46
CA PHE A 56 11.92 -7.16 -5.98
C PHE A 56 11.29 -7.39 -7.36
N VAL A 57 10.09 -6.87 -7.56
CA VAL A 57 9.35 -6.89 -8.83
C VAL A 57 8.96 -5.45 -9.17
N HIS A 58 9.41 -4.97 -10.33
CA HIS A 58 8.97 -3.69 -10.87
C HIS A 58 7.63 -3.88 -11.58
N GLY A 59 6.55 -3.25 -11.06
CA GLY A 59 5.21 -3.37 -11.63
C GLY A 59 4.19 -2.49 -10.92
N ASP A 60 3.09 -2.24 -11.62
CA ASP A 60 1.98 -1.42 -11.14
C ASP A 60 0.84 -2.33 -10.63
N ILE A 61 0.30 -2.03 -9.47
CA ILE A 61 -0.84 -2.78 -8.89
C ILE A 61 -2.11 -2.68 -9.75
N THR A 62 -2.18 -1.72 -10.67
CA THR A 62 -3.30 -1.56 -11.62
C THR A 62 -3.20 -2.50 -12.83
N ASP A 63 -2.03 -3.08 -13.06
CA ASP A 63 -1.82 -4.08 -14.12
C ASP A 63 -2.32 -5.45 -13.63
N ARG A 64 -3.58 -5.74 -13.93
CA ARG A 64 -4.25 -6.98 -13.52
C ARG A 64 -3.53 -8.24 -14.01
N GLU A 65 -3.02 -8.22 -15.23
CA GLU A 65 -2.37 -9.40 -15.82
C GLU A 65 -1.05 -9.68 -15.10
N ALA A 66 -0.24 -8.63 -14.90
CA ALA A 66 1.03 -8.75 -14.17
C ALA A 66 0.81 -9.19 -12.71
N VAL A 67 -0.18 -8.60 -12.01
CA VAL A 67 -0.52 -8.99 -10.64
C VAL A 67 -0.97 -10.44 -10.59
N TYR A 68 -1.88 -10.87 -11.46
CA TYR A 68 -2.36 -12.25 -11.47
C TYR A 68 -1.25 -13.25 -11.77
N HIS A 69 -0.38 -12.92 -12.73
CA HIS A 69 0.78 -13.76 -13.04
C HIS A 69 1.69 -13.92 -11.82
N LEU A 70 1.93 -12.85 -11.06
CA LEU A 70 2.71 -12.90 -9.83
C LEU A 70 2.08 -13.84 -8.78
N PHE A 71 0.76 -13.80 -8.63
CA PHE A 71 0.04 -14.70 -7.73
C PHE A 71 -0.01 -16.16 -8.23
N GLU A 72 0.09 -16.39 -9.55
CA GLU A 72 0.22 -17.72 -10.12
C GLU A 72 1.62 -18.32 -9.88
N GLU A 73 2.66 -17.50 -9.94
CA GLU A 73 4.02 -17.93 -9.67
C GLU A 73 4.28 -18.19 -8.19
N GLU A 74 3.64 -17.43 -7.31
CA GLU A 74 3.89 -17.47 -5.88
C GLU A 74 2.58 -17.56 -5.09
N ASN A 75 2.54 -18.50 -4.15
CA ASN A 75 1.42 -18.61 -3.22
C ASN A 75 1.65 -17.66 -2.04
N PHE A 76 0.94 -16.54 -2.00
CA PHE A 76 1.04 -15.58 -0.91
C PHE A 76 0.13 -15.95 0.27
N ASP A 77 0.70 -16.03 1.47
CA ASP A 77 -0.07 -16.17 2.72
C ASP A 77 -0.73 -14.86 3.13
N ALA A 78 -0.09 -13.74 2.79
CA ALA A 78 -0.59 -12.40 3.09
C ALA A 78 -0.16 -11.38 2.05
N VAL A 79 -0.98 -10.34 1.91
CA VAL A 79 -0.68 -9.10 1.16
C VAL A 79 -0.71 -7.93 2.13
N VAL A 80 0.30 -7.06 2.05
CA VAL A 80 0.32 -5.77 2.76
C VAL A 80 0.47 -4.67 1.72
N ASN A 81 -0.59 -3.90 1.55
CA ASN A 81 -0.65 -2.85 0.53
C ASN A 81 -0.27 -1.49 1.11
N PHE A 82 0.92 -0.99 0.73
CA PHE A 82 1.37 0.38 0.94
C PHE A 82 1.32 1.21 -0.35
N ALA A 83 1.09 0.57 -1.51
CA ALA A 83 1.02 1.28 -2.77
C ALA A 83 -0.21 2.19 -2.80
N ALA A 84 0.04 3.48 -2.89
CA ALA A 84 -0.98 4.51 -2.97
C ALA A 84 -0.40 5.80 -3.57
N GLU A 85 -1.24 6.58 -4.20
CA GLU A 85 -1.02 8.00 -4.42
C GLU A 85 -1.49 8.76 -3.15
N SER A 86 -0.60 9.55 -2.54
CA SER A 86 -0.86 10.20 -1.24
C SER A 86 -0.51 11.69 -1.21
N HIS A 87 -0.01 12.26 -2.32
CA HIS A 87 0.42 13.66 -2.36
C HIS A 87 -0.77 14.58 -2.68
N VAL A 88 -1.25 15.32 -1.69
CA VAL A 88 -2.49 16.15 -1.75
C VAL A 88 -2.50 17.10 -2.95
N ASP A 89 -1.42 17.88 -3.18
CA ASP A 89 -1.39 18.83 -4.30
C ASP A 89 -1.55 18.15 -5.66
N ARG A 90 -0.99 16.93 -5.80
CA ARG A 90 -1.16 16.15 -7.03
C ARG A 90 -2.57 15.59 -7.23
N SER A 91 -3.33 15.41 -6.15
CA SER A 91 -4.72 14.95 -6.25
C SER A 91 -5.62 16.02 -6.90
N ILE A 92 -5.25 17.30 -6.76
CA ILE A 92 -5.94 18.43 -7.38
C ILE A 92 -5.60 18.50 -8.87
N ASP A 93 -4.32 18.33 -9.22
CA ASP A 93 -3.85 18.47 -10.61
C ASP A 93 -4.19 17.25 -11.47
N THR A 94 -4.12 16.04 -10.89
CA THR A 94 -4.29 14.77 -11.62
C THR A 94 -5.10 13.75 -10.81
N PRO A 95 -6.38 14.00 -10.53
CA PRO A 95 -7.22 13.15 -9.67
C PRO A 95 -7.39 11.73 -10.22
N GLU A 96 -7.35 11.56 -11.54
CA GLU A 96 -7.51 10.25 -12.20
C GLU A 96 -6.45 9.24 -11.76
N VAL A 97 -5.21 9.69 -11.48
CA VAL A 97 -4.13 8.81 -11.02
C VAL A 97 -4.46 8.23 -9.64
N PHE A 98 -5.08 9.04 -8.76
CA PHE A 98 -5.53 8.60 -7.43
C PHE A 98 -6.64 7.56 -7.53
N LEU A 99 -7.65 7.79 -8.36
CA LEU A 99 -8.72 6.82 -8.60
C LEU A 99 -8.15 5.51 -9.16
N LYS A 100 -7.25 5.62 -10.12
CA LYS A 100 -6.62 4.46 -10.74
C LYS A 100 -5.81 3.66 -9.72
N THR A 101 -4.90 4.29 -9.00
CA THR A 101 -4.02 3.58 -8.06
C THR A 101 -4.77 3.14 -6.80
N ASN A 102 -5.47 4.07 -6.12
CA ASN A 102 -6.02 3.80 -4.79
C ASN A 102 -7.32 2.99 -4.85
N ILE A 103 -8.10 3.08 -5.92
CA ILE A 103 -9.36 2.34 -6.07
C ILE A 103 -9.15 1.12 -6.97
N LEU A 104 -8.79 1.31 -8.25
CA LEU A 104 -8.69 0.19 -9.18
C LEU A 104 -7.53 -0.74 -8.84
N GLY A 105 -6.37 -0.21 -8.44
CA GLY A 105 -5.23 -1.01 -7.99
C GLY A 105 -5.55 -1.84 -6.76
N THR A 106 -6.22 -1.24 -5.76
CA THR A 106 -6.71 -1.97 -4.58
C THR A 106 -7.71 -3.06 -4.96
N GLN A 107 -8.64 -2.77 -5.88
CA GLN A 107 -9.58 -3.77 -6.40
C GLN A 107 -8.87 -4.94 -7.07
N VAL A 108 -7.84 -4.68 -7.89
CA VAL A 108 -7.05 -5.74 -8.54
C VAL A 108 -6.39 -6.66 -7.51
N LEU A 109 -5.80 -6.09 -6.45
CA LEU A 109 -5.18 -6.87 -5.37
C LEU A 109 -6.20 -7.70 -4.59
N LEU A 110 -7.36 -7.14 -4.26
CA LEU A 110 -8.44 -7.86 -3.55
C LEU A 110 -8.98 -9.01 -4.40
N ASP A 111 -9.20 -8.79 -5.70
CA ASP A 111 -9.62 -9.82 -6.64
C ASP A 111 -8.58 -10.95 -6.74
N ALA A 112 -7.28 -10.60 -6.80
CA ALA A 112 -6.19 -11.57 -6.80
C ALA A 112 -6.18 -12.39 -5.51
N CYS A 113 -6.26 -11.74 -4.34
CA CYS A 113 -6.33 -12.44 -3.05
C CYS A 113 -7.49 -13.43 -3.00
N ASN A 114 -8.68 -13.01 -3.47
CA ASN A 114 -9.85 -13.87 -3.48
C ASN A 114 -9.69 -15.04 -4.46
N ARG A 115 -9.19 -14.78 -5.67
CA ARG A 115 -9.01 -15.78 -6.72
C ARG A 115 -7.99 -16.85 -6.36
N PHE A 116 -6.87 -16.44 -5.75
CA PHE A 116 -5.75 -17.34 -5.44
C PHE A 116 -5.73 -17.82 -3.98
N GLY A 117 -6.74 -17.44 -3.18
CA GLY A 117 -6.94 -17.96 -1.83
C GLY A 117 -5.97 -17.40 -0.79
N THR A 118 -5.49 -16.18 -0.96
CA THR A 118 -4.63 -15.52 0.03
C THR A 118 -5.37 -15.29 1.34
N GLY A 119 -4.82 -15.80 2.43
CA GLY A 119 -5.50 -15.85 3.73
C GLY A 119 -5.68 -14.50 4.42
N ARG A 120 -4.87 -13.48 4.07
CA ARG A 120 -4.93 -12.15 4.70
C ARG A 120 -4.56 -11.05 3.72
N TYR A 121 -5.41 -10.02 3.67
CA TYR A 121 -5.11 -8.73 3.05
C TYR A 121 -5.07 -7.65 4.11
N HIS A 122 -4.03 -6.83 4.12
CA HIS A 122 -3.87 -5.68 5.01
C HIS A 122 -3.70 -4.42 4.18
N GLN A 123 -4.68 -3.51 4.26
CA GLN A 123 -4.62 -2.19 3.64
C GLN A 123 -4.04 -1.19 4.64
N VAL A 124 -2.94 -0.55 4.28
CA VAL A 124 -2.47 0.62 5.02
C VAL A 124 -3.22 1.83 4.47
N SER A 125 -3.98 2.46 5.34
CA SER A 125 -4.84 3.60 5.04
C SER A 125 -4.28 4.88 5.68
N THR A 126 -5.04 5.94 5.65
CA THR A 126 -4.69 7.27 6.19
C THR A 126 -5.67 7.68 7.29
N ASP A 127 -5.25 8.56 8.19
CA ASP A 127 -6.11 9.16 9.21
C ASP A 127 -7.17 10.12 8.63
N GLU A 128 -6.95 10.61 7.41
CA GLU A 128 -7.93 11.46 6.70
C GLU A 128 -9.30 10.77 6.53
N VAL A 129 -9.37 9.43 6.59
CA VAL A 129 -10.64 8.70 6.56
C VAL A 129 -11.54 8.99 7.77
N TYR A 130 -10.99 9.56 8.84
CA TYR A 130 -11.73 9.94 10.05
C TYR A 130 -12.22 11.41 10.02
N GLY A 131 -11.76 12.21 9.05
CA GLY A 131 -12.09 13.64 8.96
C GLY A 131 -11.15 14.50 9.79
N ASP A 132 -11.60 15.72 10.11
CA ASP A 132 -10.79 16.71 10.81
C ASP A 132 -11.06 16.71 12.32
N LEU A 133 -10.02 16.95 13.11
CA LEU A 133 -10.14 17.27 14.51
C LEU A 133 -10.23 18.81 14.68
N PRO A 134 -11.13 19.31 15.57
CA PRO A 134 -11.22 20.72 15.88
C PRO A 134 -9.89 21.24 16.45
N LEU A 135 -9.38 22.36 15.90
CA LEU A 135 -8.09 22.95 16.31
C LEU A 135 -8.09 23.46 17.77
N ASP A 136 -9.27 23.75 18.32
CA ASP A 136 -9.47 24.22 19.68
C ASP A 136 -9.64 23.07 20.71
N ARG A 137 -9.54 21.83 20.27
CA ARG A 137 -9.70 20.62 21.11
C ARG A 137 -8.46 19.70 21.02
N PRO A 138 -7.31 20.11 21.59
CA PRO A 138 -6.08 19.32 21.55
C PRO A 138 -6.14 18.03 22.40
N ASP A 139 -7.22 17.82 23.12
CA ASP A 139 -7.53 16.63 23.92
C ASP A 139 -8.19 15.50 23.09
N LEU A 140 -8.60 15.80 21.84
CA LEU A 140 -9.23 14.80 20.96
C LEU A 140 -8.18 14.10 20.10
N PHE A 141 -8.35 12.80 19.94
CA PHE A 141 -7.52 11.93 19.10
C PHE A 141 -8.42 10.96 18.34
N PHE A 142 -7.97 10.54 17.17
CA PHE A 142 -8.56 9.39 16.49
C PHE A 142 -8.20 8.10 17.22
N THR A 143 -9.16 7.19 17.28
CA THR A 143 -9.01 5.86 17.87
C THR A 143 -9.59 4.83 16.89
N GLU A 144 -9.36 3.55 17.17
CA GLU A 144 -9.92 2.45 16.38
C GLU A 144 -11.47 2.42 16.39
N GLU A 145 -12.09 3.12 17.33
CA GLU A 145 -13.56 3.25 17.47
C GLU A 145 -14.10 4.51 16.76
N THR A 146 -13.23 5.38 16.26
CA THR A 146 -13.65 6.59 15.54
C THR A 146 -14.37 6.20 14.26
N ALA A 147 -15.57 6.74 14.05
CA ALA A 147 -16.34 6.50 12.83
C ALA A 147 -15.68 7.15 11.62
N TYR A 148 -15.74 6.48 10.47
CA TYR A 148 -15.26 7.08 9.22
C TYR A 148 -16.13 8.28 8.81
N SER A 149 -15.47 9.34 8.33
CA SER A 149 -16.12 10.55 7.82
C SER A 149 -16.24 10.48 6.30
N HIS A 150 -17.44 10.11 5.82
CA HIS A 150 -17.70 10.01 4.38
C HIS A 150 -17.66 11.38 3.65
N LEU A 151 -17.76 12.49 4.40
CA LEU A 151 -17.83 13.82 3.79
C LEU A 151 -16.46 14.28 3.27
N LEU A 152 -15.38 13.95 3.96
CA LEU A 152 -14.04 14.37 3.57
C LEU A 152 -13.50 13.59 2.39
N SER A 153 -13.80 12.29 2.27
CA SER A 153 -13.42 11.50 1.11
C SER A 153 -13.96 12.10 -0.19
N LEU A 154 -15.18 12.64 -0.16
CA LEU A 154 -15.80 13.30 -1.30
C LEU A 154 -15.23 14.70 -1.57
N LEU A 155 -14.77 15.44 -0.55
CA LEU A 155 -14.20 16.79 -0.72
C LEU A 155 -12.73 16.75 -1.16
N CYS A 156 -11.95 15.80 -0.66
CA CYS A 156 -10.60 15.54 -1.18
C CYS A 156 -10.64 15.05 -2.64
N GLU A 157 -11.69 14.33 -3.03
CA GLU A 157 -11.92 13.90 -4.41
C GLU A 157 -12.39 15.05 -5.32
N GLN A 158 -12.95 16.15 -4.77
CA GLN A 158 -13.53 17.24 -5.56
C GLN A 158 -12.68 18.53 -5.59
N GLY A 159 -11.55 18.59 -4.90
CA GLY A 159 -10.66 19.76 -4.95
C GLY A 159 -11.33 21.07 -4.52
N VAL A 160 -12.29 21.04 -3.59
CA VAL A 160 -12.99 22.20 -3.07
C VAL A 160 -12.46 22.48 -1.67
N GLY A 161 -11.41 23.30 -1.63
CA GLY A 161 -10.90 23.97 -0.45
C GLY A 161 -11.20 25.46 -0.55
#